data_b08595dc914bc62c19fa05e47a84ddfd
#
_entry.id   b08595dc914bc62c19fa05e47a84ddfd
#
_cell.length_a   1.000
_cell.length_b   1.000
_cell.length_c   1.000
_cell.angle_alpha   90.00
_cell.angle_beta   90.00
_cell.angle_gamma   90.00
#
_symmetry.space_group_name_H-M   'P 1'
#
loop_
_entity.id
_entity.type
_entity.pdbx_description
1 polymer ?
#
loop_
_entity_poly.entity_id
_entity_poly.type
_entity_poly.pdbx_seq_one_letter_code
_entity_poly.pdbx_strand_id
1 'polypeptide(L)'
;MDAAYKSAYKRIVVVGGGAAGWMAATALATALPGSALELVESEEIGIIGVGEATFPSIRAFHKILGIDEAEFLRATNGTYKLGIEFCDWRVRGERYFHTFGDFGALAGPQSLWGQHRRLDDAGLGALGEQCLPSVMASQGRFQVPPEEGNFFNYAYHFDAVLYAGFLRTMALRKGVRRTEGRIVDVGRRADGGVGQLRLADGRVVEGDLFIDCSGFASLLLGRTLEEPFVDFSHWLPVDRAWACPSERAGTGLAPYTRATALEGGWAWRIPLSNRTGHGHVFASRHIDEERALSQLLGQMDAPALAEPRLLRFTTGHRARFWVHNVVALGLSSGFLEPLESTSIFLVQSGLGRLIEALLPGTAPDARALAGYNAGMVRQFERVRDFIILHYRLTARRDSALWREMAAMALPDTLAFKIHAWRQTGALHQYGDEGFDATSWLAIHAGMGHWPEHADPALREVAPEAALLGLRQRRADIAAAVAAMPAHDDYLRAVLARPARA
;
A
#
# COMPACT_ATOMS: atom_id res chain seq x y z
N MET A 1 4.47 -22.50 -30.54
CA MET A 1 5.95 -22.41 -30.44
C MET A 1 6.30 -22.52 -28.95
N ASP A 2 6.45 -23.76 -28.48
CA ASP A 2 6.80 -24.05 -27.09
C ASP A 2 8.31 -24.23 -26.98
N ALA A 3 9.05 -23.14 -26.95
CA ALA A 3 10.35 -23.19 -26.30
C ALA A 3 10.07 -23.28 -24.81
N ALA A 4 10.12 -24.50 -24.26
CA ALA A 4 9.95 -24.74 -22.85
C ALA A 4 10.92 -23.81 -22.09
N TYR A 5 10.39 -22.81 -21.42
CA TYR A 5 11.14 -21.85 -20.64
C TYR A 5 11.95 -22.62 -19.57
N LYS A 6 13.27 -22.63 -19.67
CA LYS A 6 14.15 -23.30 -18.71
C LYS A 6 14.49 -22.33 -17.59
N SER A 7 13.87 -22.50 -16.44
CA SER A 7 14.28 -21.77 -15.24
C SER A 7 15.67 -22.23 -14.76
N ALA A 8 16.50 -21.28 -14.33
CA ALA A 8 17.77 -21.58 -13.65
C ALA A 8 17.56 -22.33 -12.33
N TYR A 9 16.42 -22.12 -11.70
CA TYR A 9 16.06 -22.73 -10.43
C TYR A 9 14.96 -23.77 -10.68
N LYS A 10 15.29 -25.04 -10.48
CA LYS A 10 14.33 -26.15 -10.69
C LYS A 10 13.34 -26.27 -9.55
N ARG A 11 13.79 -26.00 -8.30
CA ARG A 11 12.98 -26.08 -7.09
C ARG A 11 12.96 -24.73 -6.38
N ILE A 12 11.81 -24.08 -6.37
CA ILE A 12 11.59 -22.81 -5.67
C ILE A 12 10.70 -23.09 -4.47
N VAL A 13 11.17 -22.72 -3.28
CA VAL A 13 10.46 -22.90 -2.02
C VAL A 13 10.02 -21.57 -1.45
N VAL A 14 8.72 -21.38 -1.27
CA VAL A 14 8.13 -20.21 -0.60
C VAL A 14 7.88 -20.56 0.85
N VAL A 15 8.38 -19.74 1.79
CA VAL A 15 8.25 -19.94 3.23
C VAL A 15 7.27 -18.95 3.83
N GLY A 16 6.13 -19.43 4.29
CA GLY A 16 5.07 -18.66 4.91
C GLY A 16 3.81 -18.57 4.05
N GLY A 17 2.67 -18.83 4.64
CA GLY A 17 1.34 -18.94 4.02
C GLY A 17 0.44 -17.72 4.15
N GLY A 18 1.00 -16.55 4.48
CA GLY A 18 0.27 -15.28 4.45
C GLY A 18 0.03 -14.77 3.03
N ALA A 19 -0.60 -13.59 2.91
CA ALA A 19 -0.88 -12.96 1.62
C ALA A 19 0.38 -12.84 0.74
N ALA A 20 1.52 -12.40 1.29
CA ALA A 20 2.77 -12.28 0.54
C ALA A 20 3.27 -13.63 -0.03
N GLY A 21 3.18 -14.70 0.76
CA GLY A 21 3.62 -16.03 0.32
C GLY A 21 2.73 -16.60 -0.79
N TRP A 22 1.42 -16.52 -0.67
CA TRP A 22 0.52 -16.99 -1.71
C TRP A 22 0.53 -16.08 -2.95
N MET A 23 0.77 -14.76 -2.81
CA MET A 23 1.07 -13.87 -3.94
C MET A 23 2.33 -14.34 -4.68
N ALA A 24 3.41 -14.62 -3.94
CA ALA A 24 4.67 -15.09 -4.52
C ALA A 24 4.48 -16.44 -5.23
N ALA A 25 3.86 -17.42 -4.57
CA ALA A 25 3.63 -18.74 -5.16
C ALA A 25 2.79 -18.67 -6.44
N THR A 26 1.69 -17.89 -6.43
CA THR A 26 0.81 -17.76 -7.59
C THR A 26 1.50 -17.03 -8.75
N ALA A 27 2.22 -15.94 -8.46
CA ALA A 27 2.92 -15.15 -9.48
C ALA A 27 4.07 -15.94 -10.12
N LEU A 28 4.89 -16.62 -9.30
CA LEU A 28 6.00 -17.45 -9.79
C LEU A 28 5.49 -18.66 -10.59
N ALA A 29 4.41 -19.31 -10.17
CA ALA A 29 3.80 -20.40 -10.94
C ALA A 29 3.25 -19.93 -12.29
N THR A 30 2.78 -18.68 -12.36
CA THR A 30 2.31 -18.08 -13.61
C THR A 30 3.47 -17.71 -14.53
N ALA A 31 4.55 -17.15 -13.98
CA ALA A 31 5.68 -16.64 -14.77
C ALA A 31 6.72 -17.72 -15.14
N LEU A 32 6.85 -18.77 -14.30
CA LEU A 32 7.91 -19.79 -14.42
C LEU A 32 7.33 -21.22 -14.46
N PRO A 33 6.57 -21.58 -15.48
CA PRO A 33 5.86 -22.87 -15.56
C PRO A 33 6.80 -24.09 -15.59
N GLY A 34 8.10 -23.89 -15.83
CA GLY A 34 9.12 -24.94 -15.82
C GLY A 34 9.78 -25.23 -14.47
N SER A 35 9.41 -24.48 -13.40
CA SER A 35 9.95 -24.68 -12.05
C SER A 35 8.97 -25.47 -11.18
N ALA A 36 9.49 -26.39 -10.35
CA ALA A 36 8.71 -26.99 -9.28
C ALA A 36 8.60 -25.99 -8.12
N LEU A 37 7.39 -25.56 -7.82
CA LEU A 37 7.10 -24.65 -6.71
C LEU A 37 6.49 -25.39 -5.53
N GLU A 38 7.02 -25.09 -4.35
CA GLU A 38 6.51 -25.60 -3.08
C GLU A 38 6.33 -24.46 -2.10
N LEU A 39 5.18 -24.38 -1.43
CA LEU A 39 4.96 -23.45 -0.33
C LEU A 39 4.88 -24.21 0.98
N VAL A 40 5.70 -23.80 1.95
CA VAL A 40 5.73 -24.35 3.31
C VAL A 40 5.08 -23.35 4.27
N GLU A 41 4.04 -23.78 4.95
CA GLU A 41 3.32 -22.97 5.96
C GLU A 41 2.94 -23.81 7.17
N SER A 42 2.61 -23.16 8.28
CA SER A 42 2.06 -23.84 9.46
C SER A 42 0.78 -23.16 9.93
N GLU A 43 -0.30 -23.93 10.04
CA GLU A 43 -1.59 -23.47 10.56
C GLU A 43 -1.49 -23.09 12.06
N GLU A 44 -0.52 -23.65 12.80
CA GLU A 44 -0.26 -23.31 14.21
C GLU A 44 0.17 -21.84 14.39
N ILE A 45 0.88 -21.27 13.40
CA ILE A 45 1.39 -19.89 13.47
C ILE A 45 0.29 -18.89 13.16
N GLY A 46 -0.68 -19.27 12.33
CA GLY A 46 -1.78 -18.41 11.88
C GLY A 46 -1.32 -17.27 10.95
N ILE A 47 -2.28 -16.48 10.52
CA ILE A 47 -2.07 -15.29 9.66
C ILE A 47 -2.42 -14.05 10.48
N ILE A 48 -1.65 -12.98 10.32
CA ILE A 48 -2.02 -11.67 10.84
C ILE A 48 -3.15 -11.17 9.94
N GLY A 49 -4.40 -11.40 10.38
CA GLY A 49 -5.60 -11.03 9.64
C GLY A 49 -6.14 -9.69 10.09
N VAL A 50 -5.92 -8.67 9.30
CA VAL A 50 -6.62 -7.38 9.38
C VAL A 50 -7.30 -7.13 8.04
N GLY A 51 -8.24 -6.19 7.98
CA GLY A 51 -8.71 -5.69 6.69
C GLY A 51 -7.56 -4.94 6.03
N GLU A 52 -7.25 -5.31 4.78
CA GLU A 52 -6.23 -4.64 3.99
C GLU A 52 -6.84 -3.58 3.09
N ALA A 53 -6.13 -2.46 2.96
CA ALA A 53 -6.35 -1.47 1.92
C ALA A 53 -5.18 -1.53 0.94
N THR A 54 -5.44 -1.32 -0.34
CA THR A 54 -4.43 -1.47 -1.38
C THR A 54 -4.21 -0.23 -2.21
N PHE A 55 -3.19 -0.31 -3.04
CA PHE A 55 -2.76 0.66 -4.04
C PHE A 55 -3.20 0.20 -5.45
N PRO A 56 -3.40 1.07 -6.44
CA PRO A 56 -3.94 0.70 -7.75
C PRO A 56 -3.16 -0.37 -8.53
N SER A 57 -1.87 -0.57 -8.24
CA SER A 57 -1.05 -1.64 -8.84
C SER A 57 -1.65 -3.04 -8.66
N ILE A 58 -2.51 -3.25 -7.65
CA ILE A 58 -3.19 -4.52 -7.43
C ILE A 58 -4.04 -4.95 -8.63
N ARG A 59 -4.62 -4.01 -9.37
CA ARG A 59 -5.42 -4.30 -10.57
C ARG A 59 -4.59 -4.89 -11.69
N ALA A 60 -3.41 -4.30 -11.96
CA ALA A 60 -2.47 -4.83 -12.94
C ALA A 60 -1.96 -6.22 -12.53
N PHE A 61 -1.64 -6.40 -11.25
CA PHE A 61 -1.24 -7.69 -10.69
C PHE A 61 -2.33 -8.75 -10.87
N HIS A 62 -3.58 -8.44 -10.54
CA HIS A 62 -4.72 -9.35 -10.73
C HIS A 62 -4.93 -9.69 -12.22
N LYS A 63 -4.82 -8.69 -13.11
CA LYS A 63 -4.94 -8.91 -14.56
C LYS A 63 -3.87 -9.88 -15.08
N ILE A 64 -2.61 -9.75 -14.65
CA ILE A 64 -1.52 -10.66 -15.02
C ILE A 64 -1.79 -12.08 -14.53
N LEU A 65 -2.37 -12.24 -13.34
CA LEU A 65 -2.70 -13.54 -12.78
C LEU A 65 -3.99 -14.15 -13.38
N GLY A 66 -4.76 -13.39 -14.14
CA GLY A 66 -6.05 -13.81 -14.69
C GLY A 66 -7.18 -13.86 -13.65
N ILE A 67 -7.11 -13.03 -12.63
CA ILE A 67 -8.13 -12.94 -11.58
C ILE A 67 -9.34 -12.16 -12.07
N ASP A 68 -10.53 -12.77 -12.01
CA ASP A 68 -11.80 -12.07 -12.23
C ASP A 68 -12.13 -11.18 -11.03
N GLU A 69 -12.44 -9.92 -11.30
CA GLU A 69 -12.68 -8.91 -10.26
C GLU A 69 -13.90 -9.27 -9.38
N ALA A 70 -14.99 -9.74 -9.97
CA ALA A 70 -16.20 -10.07 -9.22
C ALA A 70 -16.01 -11.33 -8.36
N GLU A 71 -15.26 -12.33 -8.86
CA GLU A 71 -14.88 -13.51 -8.10
C GLU A 71 -14.01 -13.13 -6.90
N PHE A 72 -12.97 -12.32 -7.14
CA PHE A 72 -12.11 -11.81 -6.08
C PHE A 72 -12.88 -11.04 -5.01
N LEU A 73 -13.73 -10.07 -5.38
CA LEU A 73 -14.50 -9.28 -4.42
C LEU A 73 -15.44 -10.15 -3.58
N ARG A 74 -16.09 -11.17 -4.18
CA ARG A 74 -16.92 -12.14 -3.45
C ARG A 74 -16.10 -12.98 -2.47
N ALA A 75 -14.99 -13.52 -2.94
CA ALA A 75 -14.16 -14.42 -2.14
C ALA A 75 -13.48 -13.74 -0.94
N THR A 76 -13.28 -12.44 -1.01
CA THR A 76 -12.48 -11.70 -0.03
C THR A 76 -13.27 -10.67 0.78
N ASN A 77 -14.59 -10.66 0.67
CA ASN A 77 -15.45 -9.60 1.22
C ASN A 77 -15.00 -8.20 0.75
N GLY A 78 -14.51 -8.13 -0.49
CA GLY A 78 -13.86 -6.96 -1.04
C GLY A 78 -14.80 -5.80 -1.30
N THR A 79 -14.22 -4.59 -1.30
CA THR A 79 -14.90 -3.34 -1.67
C THR A 79 -13.97 -2.49 -2.51
N TYR A 80 -14.51 -1.50 -3.22
CA TYR A 80 -13.70 -0.58 -4.01
C TYR A 80 -13.09 0.52 -3.15
N LYS A 81 -11.90 0.98 -3.55
CA LYS A 81 -11.16 2.06 -2.89
C LYS A 81 -10.74 3.12 -3.89
N LEU A 82 -11.15 4.37 -3.66
CA LEU A 82 -10.76 5.54 -4.46
C LEU A 82 -9.55 6.28 -3.89
N GLY A 83 -9.21 6.05 -2.62
CA GLY A 83 -8.14 6.73 -1.93
C GLY A 83 -8.26 6.67 -0.41
N ILE A 84 -7.75 7.70 0.24
CA ILE A 84 -7.73 7.84 1.69
C ILE A 84 -8.29 9.20 2.09
N GLU A 85 -9.21 9.23 3.08
CA GLU A 85 -9.62 10.43 3.78
C GLU A 85 -8.72 10.63 4.99
N PHE A 86 -8.00 11.73 5.03
CA PHE A 86 -7.16 12.15 6.16
C PHE A 86 -7.95 13.11 7.04
N CYS A 87 -8.14 12.75 8.33
CA CYS A 87 -8.84 13.55 9.32
C CYS A 87 -7.87 14.01 10.41
N ASP A 88 -7.92 15.28 10.80
CA ASP A 88 -7.15 15.86 11.91
C ASP A 88 -5.61 15.87 11.71
N TRP A 89 -5.10 15.67 10.49
CA TRP A 89 -3.66 15.62 10.24
C TRP A 89 -2.99 16.99 10.26
N ARG A 90 -3.57 17.99 9.61
CA ARG A 90 -3.03 19.36 9.62
C ARG A 90 -3.35 20.05 10.92
N VAL A 91 -4.63 20.17 11.22
CA VAL A 91 -5.20 20.65 12.49
C VAL A 91 -6.48 19.86 12.79
N ARG A 92 -6.91 19.83 14.07
CA ARG A 92 -8.15 19.14 14.45
C ARG A 92 -9.37 19.75 13.76
N GLY A 93 -10.28 18.89 13.32
CA GLY A 93 -11.52 19.25 12.62
C GLY A 93 -11.37 19.38 11.11
N GLU A 94 -10.17 19.37 10.56
CA GLU A 94 -9.94 19.41 9.14
C GLU A 94 -9.83 18.02 8.52
N ARG A 95 -10.21 17.95 7.23
CA ARG A 95 -10.10 16.74 6.44
C ARG A 95 -9.75 17.05 4.99
N TYR A 96 -9.04 16.11 4.36
CA TYR A 96 -8.77 16.13 2.93
C TYR A 96 -8.70 14.73 2.38
N PHE A 97 -8.78 14.61 1.05
CA PHE A 97 -8.63 13.33 0.35
C PHE A 97 -7.32 13.24 -0.41
N HIS A 98 -6.63 12.11 -0.28
CA HIS A 98 -5.65 11.65 -1.25
C HIS A 98 -6.28 10.52 -2.04
N THR A 99 -6.68 10.79 -3.27
CA THR A 99 -7.37 9.83 -4.16
C THR A 99 -6.53 9.51 -5.39
N PHE A 100 -6.84 8.42 -6.06
CA PHE A 100 -6.13 7.94 -7.25
C PHE A 100 -6.63 8.63 -8.52
N GLY A 101 -6.60 9.97 -8.53
CA GLY A 101 -7.05 10.80 -9.64
C GLY A 101 -6.00 11.81 -10.06
N ASP A 102 -6.35 12.65 -11.02
CA ASP A 102 -5.51 13.72 -11.48
C ASP A 102 -6.12 15.10 -11.23
N PHE A 103 -5.26 16.10 -11.19
CA PHE A 103 -5.62 17.51 -11.10
C PHE A 103 -5.36 18.26 -12.42
N GLY A 104 -5.25 17.53 -13.56
CA GLY A 104 -4.93 18.12 -14.85
C GLY A 104 -3.45 18.54 -14.96
N ALA A 105 -3.16 19.60 -15.71
CA ALA A 105 -1.80 20.10 -15.85
C ALA A 105 -1.23 20.55 -14.50
N LEU A 106 -0.03 20.09 -14.17
CA LEU A 106 0.63 20.36 -12.89
C LEU A 106 1.62 21.52 -12.93
N ALA A 107 1.99 22.01 -14.13
CA ALA A 107 2.95 23.09 -14.31
C ALA A 107 2.57 23.98 -15.50
N GLY A 108 3.20 25.16 -15.60
CA GLY A 108 3.03 26.12 -16.68
C GLY A 108 1.68 26.88 -16.63
N PRO A 109 1.33 27.60 -17.72
CA PRO A 109 0.17 28.49 -17.76
C PRO A 109 -1.16 27.82 -17.42
N GLN A 110 -1.29 26.54 -17.79
CA GLN A 110 -2.50 25.74 -17.60
C GLN A 110 -2.49 24.91 -16.30
N SER A 111 -1.52 25.15 -15.41
CA SER A 111 -1.47 24.46 -14.10
C SER A 111 -2.76 24.67 -13.34
N LEU A 112 -3.53 23.60 -13.15
CA LEU A 112 -4.84 23.67 -12.51
C LEU A 112 -4.71 24.15 -11.06
N TRP A 113 -3.80 23.55 -10.27
CA TRP A 113 -3.60 23.95 -8.88
C TRP A 113 -3.04 25.38 -8.78
N GLY A 114 -2.14 25.76 -9.71
CA GLY A 114 -1.56 27.10 -9.76
C GLY A 114 -2.63 28.16 -10.07
N GLN A 115 -3.49 27.93 -11.07
CA GLN A 115 -4.60 28.83 -11.38
C GLN A 115 -5.64 28.86 -10.24
N HIS A 116 -5.95 27.71 -9.64
CA HIS A 116 -6.85 27.60 -8.49
C HIS A 116 -6.32 28.44 -7.32
N ARG A 117 -5.03 28.33 -7.00
CA ARG A 117 -4.39 29.08 -5.92
C ARG A 117 -4.32 30.58 -6.19
N ARG A 118 -4.02 30.96 -7.45
CA ARG A 118 -4.01 32.38 -7.86
C ARG A 118 -5.38 33.05 -7.71
N LEU A 119 -6.46 32.27 -7.83
CA LEU A 119 -7.85 32.74 -7.82
C LEU A 119 -8.61 32.31 -6.55
N ASP A 120 -7.90 32.02 -5.46
CA ASP A 120 -8.45 31.44 -4.21
C ASP A 120 -9.62 32.28 -3.64
N ASP A 121 -9.55 33.63 -3.77
CA ASP A 121 -10.60 34.54 -3.30
C ASP A 121 -11.89 34.50 -4.14
N ALA A 122 -11.92 33.74 -5.25
CA ALA A 122 -13.07 33.69 -6.16
C ALA A 122 -14.14 32.65 -5.76
N GLY A 123 -14.06 32.05 -4.55
CA GLY A 123 -15.05 31.09 -4.04
C GLY A 123 -15.01 29.74 -4.77
N LEU A 124 -13.83 29.28 -5.16
CA LEU A 124 -13.66 28.01 -5.89
C LEU A 124 -13.79 26.75 -5.03
N GLY A 125 -13.86 26.87 -3.70
CA GLY A 125 -13.86 25.74 -2.77
C GLY A 125 -12.48 25.10 -2.63
N ALA A 126 -12.43 23.89 -2.09
CA ALA A 126 -11.17 23.15 -1.92
C ALA A 126 -10.64 22.61 -3.27
N LEU A 127 -9.31 22.54 -3.42
CA LEU A 127 -8.69 21.98 -4.63
C LEU A 127 -9.20 20.54 -4.92
N GLY A 128 -9.51 19.75 -3.89
CA GLY A 128 -10.08 18.41 -4.04
C GLY A 128 -11.40 18.35 -4.82
N GLU A 129 -12.15 19.46 -4.89
CA GLU A 129 -13.38 19.55 -5.70
C GLU A 129 -13.11 19.61 -7.21
N GLN A 130 -11.84 19.82 -7.60
CA GLN A 130 -11.35 19.76 -8.97
C GLN A 130 -10.88 18.34 -9.37
N CYS A 131 -10.99 17.35 -8.46
CA CYS A 131 -10.54 15.98 -8.66
C CYS A 131 -11.74 15.02 -8.59
N LEU A 132 -12.04 14.35 -9.70
CA LEU A 132 -13.22 13.49 -9.84
C LEU A 132 -13.34 12.44 -8.72
N PRO A 133 -12.32 11.57 -8.44
CA PRO A 133 -12.45 10.56 -7.39
C PRO A 133 -12.54 11.14 -5.98
N SER A 134 -12.07 12.36 -5.74
CA SER A 134 -12.27 13.02 -4.43
C SER A 134 -13.72 13.40 -4.21
N VAL A 135 -14.41 13.90 -5.24
CA VAL A 135 -15.84 14.20 -5.17
C VAL A 135 -16.68 12.92 -5.10
N MET A 136 -16.31 11.88 -5.88
CA MET A 136 -16.93 10.54 -5.77
C MET A 136 -16.83 9.99 -4.34
N ALA A 137 -15.64 10.04 -3.75
CA ALA A 137 -15.38 9.56 -2.40
C ALA A 137 -16.21 10.33 -1.37
N SER A 138 -16.21 11.66 -1.42
CA SER A 138 -16.94 12.52 -0.47
C SER A 138 -18.46 12.31 -0.51
N GLN A 139 -19.00 11.88 -1.67
CA GLN A 139 -20.42 11.60 -1.87
C GLN A 139 -20.79 10.11 -1.79
N GLY A 140 -19.81 9.22 -1.45
CA GLY A 140 -20.04 7.77 -1.38
C GLY A 140 -20.48 7.14 -2.70
N ARG A 141 -20.02 7.71 -3.83
CA ARG A 141 -20.34 7.25 -5.18
C ARG A 141 -19.20 6.43 -5.76
N PHE A 142 -19.52 5.46 -6.58
CA PHE A 142 -18.52 4.67 -7.29
C PHE A 142 -19.06 4.09 -8.60
N GLN A 143 -18.21 4.19 -9.62
CA GLN A 143 -18.38 3.47 -10.88
C GLN A 143 -16.97 3.25 -11.46
N VAL A 144 -16.71 2.08 -12.02
CA VAL A 144 -15.45 1.81 -12.72
C VAL A 144 -15.32 2.75 -13.91
N PRO A 145 -14.14 3.40 -14.11
CA PRO A 145 -13.95 4.29 -15.26
C PRO A 145 -14.10 3.52 -16.56
N PRO A 146 -14.67 4.15 -17.61
CA PRO A 146 -14.70 3.55 -18.96
C PRO A 146 -13.27 3.31 -19.44
N GLU A 147 -13.07 2.30 -20.29
CA GLU A 147 -11.75 1.95 -20.83
C GLU A 147 -11.10 3.10 -21.62
N GLU A 148 -11.90 3.90 -22.31
CA GLU A 148 -11.47 5.11 -23.01
C GLU A 148 -11.53 6.32 -22.06
N GLY A 149 -10.37 6.96 -21.80
CA GLY A 149 -10.24 8.13 -20.94
C GLY A 149 -10.15 7.80 -19.46
N ASN A 150 -9.08 7.15 -19.04
CA ASN A 150 -8.78 6.89 -17.62
C ASN A 150 -8.57 8.19 -16.86
N PHE A 151 -9.64 8.84 -16.39
CA PHE A 151 -9.58 10.04 -15.58
C PHE A 151 -9.23 9.79 -14.11
N PHE A 152 -9.24 8.54 -13.67
CA PHE A 152 -8.86 8.12 -12.32
C PHE A 152 -8.55 6.63 -12.26
N ASN A 153 -7.88 6.22 -11.18
CA ASN A 153 -7.63 4.83 -10.84
C ASN A 153 -8.43 4.43 -9.60
N TYR A 154 -8.46 3.14 -9.30
CA TYR A 154 -9.04 2.60 -8.08
C TYR A 154 -8.26 1.38 -7.60
N ALA A 155 -8.47 1.02 -6.36
CA ALA A 155 -7.94 -0.15 -5.72
C ALA A 155 -9.04 -0.88 -4.95
N TYR A 156 -8.67 -1.71 -3.97
CA TYR A 156 -9.62 -2.48 -3.19
C TYR A 156 -9.30 -2.43 -1.70
N HIS A 157 -10.34 -2.63 -0.89
CA HIS A 157 -10.21 -3.16 0.45
C HIS A 157 -10.60 -4.63 0.42
N PHE A 158 -9.96 -5.47 1.21
CA PHE A 158 -10.30 -6.89 1.31
C PHE A 158 -9.81 -7.52 2.62
N ASP A 159 -10.34 -8.70 2.92
CA ASP A 159 -9.85 -9.52 4.02
C ASP A 159 -8.58 -10.26 3.62
N ALA A 160 -7.46 -10.00 4.32
CA ALA A 160 -6.16 -10.58 3.98
C ALA A 160 -6.11 -12.10 4.13
N VAL A 161 -6.85 -12.67 5.09
CA VAL A 161 -6.90 -14.12 5.31
C VAL A 161 -7.66 -14.80 4.18
N LEU A 162 -8.80 -14.22 3.79
CA LEU A 162 -9.59 -14.72 2.67
C LEU A 162 -8.82 -14.56 1.34
N TYR A 163 -8.07 -13.48 1.18
CA TYR A 163 -7.23 -13.28 -0.01
C TYR A 163 -6.12 -14.32 -0.11
N ALA A 164 -5.44 -14.63 1.00
CA ALA A 164 -4.47 -15.72 1.04
C ALA A 164 -5.09 -17.06 0.67
N GLY A 165 -6.30 -17.38 1.17
CA GLY A 165 -7.05 -18.58 0.82
C GLY A 165 -7.47 -18.64 -0.65
N PHE A 166 -7.90 -17.51 -1.22
CA PHE A 166 -8.24 -17.37 -2.63
C PHE A 166 -7.03 -17.64 -3.52
N LEU A 167 -5.89 -16.98 -3.24
CA LEU A 167 -4.65 -17.21 -3.98
C LEU A 167 -4.10 -18.63 -3.79
N ARG A 168 -4.23 -19.24 -2.60
CA ARG A 168 -3.87 -20.64 -2.35
C ARG A 168 -4.60 -21.56 -3.33
N THR A 169 -5.92 -21.38 -3.47
CA THR A 169 -6.72 -22.18 -4.40
C THR A 169 -6.21 -22.03 -5.85
N MET A 170 -5.88 -20.84 -6.26
CA MET A 170 -5.31 -20.57 -7.60
C MET A 170 -3.93 -21.21 -7.76
N ALA A 171 -3.04 -21.05 -6.79
CA ALA A 171 -1.69 -21.60 -6.83
C ALA A 171 -1.69 -23.14 -6.93
N LEU A 172 -2.55 -23.80 -6.14
CA LEU A 172 -2.72 -25.26 -6.20
C LEU A 172 -3.21 -25.74 -7.57
N ARG A 173 -4.15 -25.03 -8.20
CA ARG A 173 -4.59 -25.31 -9.57
C ARG A 173 -3.47 -25.16 -10.60
N LYS A 174 -2.48 -24.29 -10.34
CA LYS A 174 -1.28 -24.09 -11.17
C LYS A 174 -0.15 -25.09 -10.84
N GLY A 175 -0.39 -26.10 -9.96
CA GLY A 175 0.58 -27.13 -9.63
C GLY A 175 1.56 -26.81 -8.52
N VAL A 176 1.35 -25.71 -7.76
CA VAL A 176 2.14 -25.43 -6.57
C VAL A 176 1.86 -26.49 -5.51
N ARG A 177 2.91 -27.11 -4.95
CA ARG A 177 2.79 -28.05 -3.82
C ARG A 177 2.67 -27.27 -2.52
N ARG A 178 1.68 -27.59 -1.70
CA ARG A 178 1.55 -27.09 -0.34
C ARG A 178 2.12 -28.12 0.64
N THR A 179 3.02 -27.70 1.50
CA THR A 179 3.53 -28.52 2.60
C THR A 179 3.16 -27.85 3.93
N GLU A 180 2.26 -28.50 4.66
CA GLU A 180 1.91 -28.13 6.03
C GLU A 180 2.99 -28.63 6.98
N GLY A 181 3.50 -27.73 7.84
CA GLY A 181 4.43 -28.09 8.90
C GLY A 181 5.25 -26.90 9.40
N ARG A 182 5.52 -26.93 10.71
CA ARG A 182 6.34 -25.91 11.37
C ARG A 182 7.82 -26.17 11.10
N ILE A 183 8.52 -25.20 10.51
CA ILE A 183 9.97 -25.24 10.31
C ILE A 183 10.66 -25.08 11.67
N VAL A 184 11.52 -26.02 12.02
CA VAL A 184 12.27 -26.05 13.29
C VAL A 184 13.77 -25.83 13.11
N ASP A 185 14.29 -26.05 11.89
CA ASP A 185 15.69 -25.85 11.58
C ASP A 185 15.91 -25.54 10.10
N VAL A 186 17.00 -24.82 9.80
CA VAL A 186 17.37 -24.40 8.43
C VAL A 186 18.83 -24.80 8.19
N GLY A 187 19.03 -25.73 7.26
CA GLY A 187 20.37 -26.18 6.87
C GLY A 187 21.01 -25.25 5.85
N ARG A 188 22.22 -24.75 6.14
CA ARG A 188 22.99 -23.93 5.22
C ARG A 188 23.87 -24.76 4.30
N ARG A 189 24.11 -24.26 3.10
CA ARG A 189 25.10 -24.80 2.13
C ARG A 189 26.52 -24.31 2.45
N ALA A 190 27.51 -24.95 1.86
CA ALA A 190 28.92 -24.54 2.00
C ALA A 190 29.19 -23.12 1.43
N ASP A 191 28.39 -22.67 0.45
CA ASP A 191 28.45 -21.33 -0.14
C ASP A 191 27.79 -20.24 0.72
N GLY A 192 27.24 -20.64 1.89
CA GLY A 192 26.54 -19.74 2.82
C GLY A 192 25.03 -19.61 2.56
N GLY A 193 24.52 -20.10 1.44
CA GLY A 193 23.09 -20.09 1.14
C GLY A 193 22.30 -21.13 1.94
N VAL A 194 20.96 -21.16 1.76
CA VAL A 194 20.07 -22.13 2.35
C VAL A 194 19.96 -23.36 1.46
N GLY A 195 20.13 -24.57 2.04
CA GLY A 195 20.03 -25.83 1.32
C GLY A 195 18.69 -26.56 1.56
N GLN A 196 18.23 -26.56 2.81
CA GLN A 196 17.08 -27.32 3.23
C GLN A 196 16.37 -26.70 4.44
N LEU A 197 15.09 -27.05 4.58
CA LEU A 197 14.25 -26.75 5.73
C LEU A 197 13.90 -28.07 6.42
N ARG A 198 14.02 -28.14 7.75
CA ARG A 198 13.56 -29.29 8.51
C ARG A 198 12.29 -28.93 9.26
N LEU A 199 11.26 -29.75 9.08
CA LEU A 199 9.98 -29.60 9.72
C LEU A 199 9.93 -30.34 11.07
N ALA A 200 9.01 -29.95 11.93
CA ALA A 200 8.85 -30.53 13.27
C ALA A 200 8.56 -32.05 13.27
N ASP A 201 7.97 -32.55 12.20
CA ASP A 201 7.68 -33.98 12.00
C ASP A 201 8.86 -34.78 11.37
N GLY A 202 9.99 -34.13 11.17
CA GLY A 202 11.22 -34.72 10.61
C GLY A 202 11.31 -34.67 9.09
N ARG A 203 10.27 -34.26 8.37
CA ARG A 203 10.36 -34.05 6.91
C ARG A 203 11.38 -32.96 6.58
N VAL A 204 12.03 -33.13 5.42
CA VAL A 204 13.00 -32.18 4.88
C VAL A 204 12.49 -31.64 3.55
N VAL A 205 12.55 -30.33 3.38
CA VAL A 205 12.23 -29.64 2.13
C VAL A 205 13.49 -28.98 1.60
N GLU A 206 13.94 -29.41 0.42
CA GLU A 206 15.11 -28.87 -0.27
C GLU A 206 14.70 -27.90 -1.38
N GLY A 207 15.50 -26.87 -1.62
CA GLY A 207 15.25 -25.88 -2.67
C GLY A 207 16.52 -25.36 -3.32
N ASP A 208 16.39 -24.83 -4.52
CA ASP A 208 17.45 -24.11 -5.22
C ASP A 208 17.37 -22.62 -4.93
N LEU A 209 16.15 -22.07 -4.83
CA LEU A 209 15.82 -20.69 -4.45
C LEU A 209 14.75 -20.72 -3.36
N PHE A 210 14.90 -19.86 -2.35
CA PHE A 210 13.96 -19.72 -1.24
C PHE A 210 13.39 -18.30 -1.23
N ILE A 211 12.04 -18.21 -1.10
CA ILE A 211 11.35 -16.94 -0.95
C ILE A 211 10.87 -16.83 0.50
N ASP A 212 11.52 -15.97 1.27
CA ASP A 212 11.18 -15.75 2.68
C ASP A 212 9.97 -14.81 2.80
N CYS A 213 8.80 -15.38 3.07
CA CYS A 213 7.55 -14.70 3.38
C CYS A 213 7.10 -15.01 4.82
N SER A 214 8.03 -15.31 5.72
CA SER A 214 7.79 -15.77 7.10
C SER A 214 7.35 -14.66 8.08
N GLY A 215 6.91 -13.53 7.57
CA GLY A 215 6.42 -12.42 8.37
C GLY A 215 7.53 -11.74 9.18
N PHE A 216 7.20 -11.11 10.29
CA PHE A 216 8.17 -10.43 11.16
C PHE A 216 9.27 -11.37 11.71
N ALA A 217 9.05 -12.69 11.67
CA ALA A 217 10.07 -13.66 12.07
C ALA A 217 11.31 -13.60 11.17
N SER A 218 11.14 -13.25 9.87
CA SER A 218 12.21 -13.20 8.86
C SER A 218 13.15 -14.39 9.00
N LEU A 219 12.54 -15.59 8.92
CA LEU A 219 13.17 -16.85 9.34
C LEU A 219 14.45 -17.15 8.56
N LEU A 220 14.44 -16.92 7.24
CA LEU A 220 15.59 -17.23 6.41
C LEU A 220 16.54 -16.05 6.31
N LEU A 221 16.06 -14.89 5.86
CA LEU A 221 16.95 -13.76 5.60
C LEU A 221 17.45 -13.12 6.91
N GLY A 222 16.53 -12.89 7.87
CA GLY A 222 16.88 -12.21 9.12
C GLY A 222 17.53 -13.12 10.15
N ARG A 223 16.94 -14.30 10.43
CA ARG A 223 17.45 -15.18 11.51
C ARG A 223 18.56 -16.11 11.06
N THR A 224 18.42 -16.73 9.86
CA THR A 224 19.39 -17.73 9.41
C THR A 224 20.59 -17.11 8.71
N LEU A 225 20.36 -16.11 7.83
CA LEU A 225 21.45 -15.42 7.13
C LEU A 225 21.94 -14.17 7.86
N GLU A 226 21.29 -13.79 8.97
CA GLU A 226 21.67 -12.66 9.84
C GLU A 226 21.81 -11.33 9.09
N GLU A 227 20.99 -11.17 8.02
CA GLU A 227 21.03 -9.94 7.25
C GLU A 227 20.61 -8.74 8.12
N PRO A 228 21.38 -7.66 8.18
CA PRO A 228 21.11 -6.50 9.02
C PRO A 228 19.78 -5.83 8.69
N PHE A 229 19.19 -5.19 9.70
CA PHE A 229 17.96 -4.38 9.55
C PHE A 229 18.33 -2.90 9.61
N VAL A 230 17.83 -2.12 8.65
CA VAL A 230 17.96 -0.66 8.59
C VAL A 230 16.72 -0.05 9.27
N ASP A 231 16.91 0.51 10.44
CA ASP A 231 15.86 1.04 11.31
C ASP A 231 15.51 2.48 10.94
N PHE A 232 14.22 2.74 10.72
CA PHE A 232 13.65 4.05 10.43
C PHE A 232 12.90 4.68 11.61
N SER A 233 12.96 4.10 12.80
CA SER A 233 12.20 4.55 13.98
C SER A 233 12.49 5.99 14.39
N HIS A 234 13.63 6.54 14.01
CA HIS A 234 13.97 7.94 14.24
C HIS A 234 13.19 8.93 13.36
N TRP A 235 12.62 8.46 12.23
CA TRP A 235 11.71 9.23 11.38
C TRP A 235 10.25 8.79 11.54
N LEU A 236 10.02 7.49 11.72
CA LEU A 236 8.69 6.88 11.83
C LEU A 236 8.60 6.16 13.19
N PRO A 237 8.26 6.90 14.27
CA PRO A 237 8.41 6.42 15.64
C PRO A 237 7.34 5.46 16.10
N VAL A 238 6.32 5.22 15.28
CA VAL A 238 5.26 4.27 15.62
C VAL A 238 5.80 2.84 15.59
N ASP A 239 5.55 2.10 16.65
CA ASP A 239 6.11 0.77 16.89
C ASP A 239 5.06 -0.28 17.28
N ARG A 240 3.81 0.15 17.42
CA ARG A 240 2.69 -0.71 17.83
C ARG A 240 1.42 -0.38 17.07
N ALA A 241 0.54 -1.40 16.99
CA ALA A 241 -0.81 -1.19 16.51
C ALA A 241 -1.80 -2.07 17.28
N TRP A 242 -2.90 -1.49 17.73
CA TRP A 242 -4.11 -2.22 18.05
C TRP A 242 -4.92 -2.45 16.80
N ALA A 243 -5.48 -3.64 16.63
CA ALA A 243 -6.38 -3.98 15.53
C ALA A 243 -7.63 -4.67 16.07
N CYS A 244 -8.80 -4.24 15.61
CA CYS A 244 -10.09 -4.79 16.02
C CYS A 244 -11.11 -4.68 14.90
N PRO A 245 -11.79 -5.77 14.49
CA PRO A 245 -12.91 -5.70 13.56
C PRO A 245 -14.18 -5.28 14.30
N SER A 246 -15.06 -4.53 13.63
CA SER A 246 -16.41 -4.23 14.10
C SER A 246 -17.47 -4.70 13.11
N GLU A 247 -18.72 -4.75 13.55
CA GLU A 247 -19.86 -4.75 12.64
C GLU A 247 -19.83 -3.55 11.70
N ARG A 248 -20.57 -3.62 10.62
CA ARG A 248 -20.77 -2.44 9.75
C ARG A 248 -21.67 -1.43 10.46
N ALA A 249 -21.26 -0.17 10.49
CA ALA A 249 -22.09 0.91 10.96
C ALA A 249 -22.88 1.52 9.80
N GLY A 250 -24.16 1.80 10.03
CA GLY A 250 -25.02 2.52 9.08
C GLY A 250 -25.32 1.77 7.78
N THR A 251 -25.91 2.48 6.82
CA THR A 251 -26.38 1.93 5.55
C THR A 251 -25.47 2.20 4.36
N GLY A 252 -24.41 3.02 4.53
CA GLY A 252 -23.50 3.40 3.44
C GLY A 252 -22.15 2.71 3.53
N LEU A 253 -21.57 2.38 2.37
CA LEU A 253 -20.24 1.84 2.23
C LEU A 253 -19.32 2.90 1.63
N ALA A 254 -18.36 3.41 2.43
CA ALA A 254 -17.42 4.42 1.94
C ALA A 254 -16.43 3.80 0.93
N PRO A 255 -16.21 4.41 -0.26
CA PRO A 255 -15.23 3.94 -1.22
C PRO A 255 -13.81 4.45 -0.91
N TYR A 256 -13.43 4.51 0.36
CA TYR A 256 -12.12 5.01 0.80
C TYR A 256 -11.76 4.47 2.19
N THR A 257 -10.45 4.44 2.48
CA THR A 257 -9.92 4.26 3.83
C THR A 257 -9.99 5.59 4.57
N ARG A 258 -10.31 5.61 5.85
CA ARG A 258 -10.13 6.80 6.70
C ARG A 258 -8.90 6.63 7.57
N ALA A 259 -8.05 7.66 7.61
CA ALA A 259 -6.88 7.77 8.50
C ALA A 259 -7.09 8.99 9.40
N THR A 260 -7.37 8.77 10.69
CA THR A 260 -7.61 9.83 11.66
C THR A 260 -6.40 10.00 12.57
N ALA A 261 -5.81 11.18 12.59
CA ALA A 261 -4.67 11.49 13.46
C ALA A 261 -5.14 11.64 14.92
N LEU A 262 -4.55 10.83 15.80
CA LEU A 262 -4.83 10.78 17.24
C LEU A 262 -3.68 11.40 18.05
N GLU A 263 -3.69 11.23 19.37
CA GLU A 263 -2.71 11.83 20.26
C GLU A 263 -1.30 11.28 20.06
N GLY A 264 -1.17 9.95 20.01
CA GLY A 264 0.12 9.25 19.94
C GLY A 264 0.36 8.51 18.62
N GLY A 265 -0.45 8.78 17.59
CA GLY A 265 -0.40 8.11 16.31
C GLY A 265 -1.63 8.40 15.46
N TRP A 266 -2.15 7.38 14.76
CA TRP A 266 -3.33 7.53 13.90
C TRP A 266 -4.13 6.23 13.84
N ALA A 267 -5.45 6.35 13.62
CA ALA A 267 -6.34 5.21 13.47
C ALA A 267 -6.79 5.04 12.03
N TRP A 268 -6.87 3.76 11.57
CA TRP A 268 -7.49 3.44 10.29
C TRP A 268 -8.91 2.91 10.46
N ARG A 269 -9.75 3.15 9.45
CA ARG A 269 -11.05 2.54 9.24
C ARG A 269 -11.14 2.04 7.81
N ILE A 270 -11.24 0.72 7.64
CA ILE A 270 -11.27 0.01 6.35
C ILE A 270 -12.62 -0.67 6.19
N PRO A 271 -13.50 -0.18 5.29
CA PRO A 271 -14.82 -0.77 5.08
C PRO A 271 -14.75 -1.99 4.17
N LEU A 272 -15.17 -3.15 4.67
CA LEU A 272 -15.38 -4.38 3.91
C LEU A 272 -16.89 -4.60 3.67
N SER A 273 -17.24 -5.51 2.77
CA SER A 273 -18.66 -5.77 2.45
C SER A 273 -19.45 -6.34 3.63
N ASN A 274 -18.80 -7.05 4.56
CA ASN A 274 -19.43 -7.71 5.71
C ASN A 274 -19.09 -7.11 7.08
N ARG A 275 -18.02 -6.34 7.21
CA ARG A 275 -17.49 -5.77 8.47
C ARG A 275 -16.70 -4.51 8.22
N THR A 276 -16.26 -3.86 9.29
CA THR A 276 -15.26 -2.77 9.20
C THR A 276 -13.99 -3.20 9.96
N GLY A 277 -12.82 -3.03 9.33
CA GLY A 277 -11.54 -3.18 9.99
C GLY A 277 -11.10 -1.86 10.63
N HIS A 278 -10.74 -1.89 11.90
CA HIS A 278 -10.20 -0.75 12.62
C HIS A 278 -8.84 -1.08 13.20
N GLY A 279 -8.01 -0.05 13.37
CA GLY A 279 -6.83 -0.15 14.19
C GLY A 279 -6.24 1.20 14.49
N HIS A 280 -5.34 1.22 15.46
CA HIS A 280 -4.63 2.40 15.93
C HIS A 280 -3.14 2.11 15.94
N VAL A 281 -2.41 2.72 15.01
CA VAL A 281 -0.94 2.73 14.96
C VAL A 281 -0.44 3.82 15.92
N PHE A 282 0.47 3.50 16.83
CA PHE A 282 0.94 4.47 17.82
C PHE A 282 2.41 4.26 18.20
N ALA A 283 3.00 5.34 18.71
CA ALA A 283 4.35 5.36 19.26
C ALA A 283 4.30 5.11 20.77
N SER A 284 4.79 3.94 21.22
CA SER A 284 4.74 3.53 22.63
C SER A 284 5.49 4.46 23.58
N ARG A 285 6.43 5.28 23.06
CA ARG A 285 7.13 6.30 23.84
C ARG A 285 6.28 7.56 24.13
N HIS A 286 5.14 7.72 23.44
CA HIS A 286 4.26 8.89 23.56
C HIS A 286 2.89 8.58 24.18
N ILE A 287 2.45 7.32 24.12
CA ILE A 287 1.17 6.88 24.66
C ILE A 287 1.27 5.41 25.09
N ASP A 288 0.69 5.07 26.22
CA ASP A 288 0.61 3.68 26.69
C ASP A 288 -0.43 2.86 25.92
N GLU A 289 -0.33 1.52 26.04
CA GLU A 289 -1.17 0.57 25.32
C GLU A 289 -2.66 0.68 25.70
N GLU A 290 -2.98 0.94 26.98
CA GLU A 290 -4.36 1.05 27.47
C GLU A 290 -5.05 2.30 26.92
N ARG A 291 -4.38 3.43 26.97
CA ARG A 291 -4.89 4.69 26.42
C ARG A 291 -5.04 4.60 24.88
N ALA A 292 -4.07 3.99 24.21
CA ALA A 292 -4.16 3.75 22.75
C ALA A 292 -5.35 2.85 22.40
N LEU A 293 -5.61 1.80 23.18
CA LEU A 293 -6.78 0.94 23.03
C LEU A 293 -8.08 1.72 23.27
N SER A 294 -8.15 2.51 24.34
CA SER A 294 -9.33 3.33 24.63
C SER A 294 -9.64 4.31 23.48
N GLN A 295 -8.61 4.91 22.90
CA GLN A 295 -8.79 5.78 21.73
C GLN A 295 -9.29 5.02 20.51
N LEU A 296 -8.79 3.79 20.24
CA LEU A 296 -9.31 2.94 19.16
C LEU A 296 -10.79 2.64 19.34
N LEU A 297 -11.16 2.16 20.54
CA LEU A 297 -12.56 1.80 20.83
C LEU A 297 -13.48 3.02 20.73
N GLY A 298 -13.01 4.20 21.11
CA GLY A 298 -13.73 5.47 20.92
C GLY A 298 -13.89 5.94 19.48
N GLN A 299 -13.12 5.39 18.52
CA GLN A 299 -13.26 5.64 17.09
C GLN A 299 -14.21 4.66 16.40
N MET A 300 -14.58 3.57 17.06
CA MET A 300 -15.47 2.57 16.50
C MET A 300 -16.92 3.04 16.59
N ASP A 301 -17.63 2.95 15.49
CA ASP A 301 -19.03 3.37 15.34
C ASP A 301 -20.03 2.18 15.38
N ALA A 302 -19.54 0.96 15.69
CA ALA A 302 -20.32 -0.26 15.83
C ALA A 302 -19.62 -1.26 16.79
N PRO A 303 -20.36 -2.26 17.33
CA PRO A 303 -19.79 -3.26 18.24
C PRO A 303 -18.61 -4.03 17.65
N ALA A 304 -17.63 -4.31 18.51
CA ALA A 304 -16.49 -5.17 18.15
C ALA A 304 -16.94 -6.60 17.85
N LEU A 305 -16.36 -7.23 16.84
CA LEU A 305 -16.61 -8.64 16.45
C LEU A 305 -15.60 -9.61 17.05
N ALA A 306 -14.50 -9.09 17.62
CA ALA A 306 -13.46 -9.89 18.26
C ALA A 306 -12.71 -9.04 19.29
N GLU A 307 -11.96 -9.70 20.17
CA GLU A 307 -11.03 -9.02 21.08
C GLU A 307 -9.95 -8.26 20.31
N PRO A 308 -9.63 -7.01 20.73
CA PRO A 308 -8.54 -6.25 20.14
C PRO A 308 -7.20 -6.98 20.23
N ARG A 309 -6.44 -6.96 19.15
CA ARG A 309 -5.12 -7.60 19.06
C ARG A 309 -4.01 -6.56 19.00
N LEU A 310 -3.03 -6.67 19.89
CA LEU A 310 -1.83 -5.83 19.87
C LEU A 310 -0.76 -6.45 18.96
N LEU A 311 -0.26 -5.63 18.03
CA LEU A 311 0.87 -5.93 17.16
C LEU A 311 2.05 -5.06 17.55
N ARG A 312 3.27 -5.62 17.51
CA ARG A 312 4.53 -4.92 17.75
C ARG A 312 5.42 -5.06 16.52
N PHE A 313 6.06 -3.99 16.11
CA PHE A 313 6.90 -3.97 14.91
C PHE A 313 8.01 -2.91 15.02
N THR A 314 8.99 -3.03 14.14
CA THR A 314 9.99 -2.00 13.89
C THR A 314 9.83 -1.53 12.44
N THR A 315 9.80 -0.22 12.23
CA THR A 315 9.72 0.37 10.89
C THR A 315 11.10 0.39 10.25
N GLY A 316 11.20 -0.12 9.03
CA GLY A 316 12.47 -0.22 8.31
C GLY A 316 12.50 -1.39 7.34
N HIS A 317 13.68 -1.78 6.89
CA HIS A 317 13.87 -2.88 5.96
C HIS A 317 15.20 -3.61 6.17
N ARG A 318 15.34 -4.84 5.62
CA ARG A 318 16.63 -5.53 5.56
C ARG A 318 17.59 -4.77 4.65
N ALA A 319 18.89 -4.71 5.03
CA ALA A 319 19.89 -4.00 4.24
C ALA A 319 19.98 -4.54 2.81
N ARG A 320 19.77 -5.83 2.63
CA ARG A 320 19.62 -6.49 1.33
C ARG A 320 18.37 -7.37 1.36
N PHE A 321 17.66 -7.43 0.24
CA PHE A 321 16.42 -8.20 0.07
C PHE A 321 16.68 -9.57 -0.57
N TRP A 322 17.81 -9.69 -1.29
CA TRP A 322 18.26 -10.93 -1.92
C TRP A 322 19.71 -11.21 -1.53
N VAL A 323 19.93 -12.28 -0.79
CA VAL A 323 21.25 -12.73 -0.32
C VAL A 323 21.42 -14.20 -0.65
N HIS A 324 22.50 -14.58 -1.33
CA HIS A 324 22.71 -15.92 -1.86
C HIS A 324 21.50 -16.41 -2.67
N ASN A 325 20.83 -17.45 -2.22
CA ASN A 325 19.62 -18.02 -2.80
C ASN A 325 18.35 -17.75 -1.98
N VAL A 326 18.33 -16.69 -1.18
CA VAL A 326 17.17 -16.29 -0.38
C VAL A 326 16.73 -14.90 -0.76
N VAL A 327 15.44 -14.76 -1.11
CA VAL A 327 14.77 -13.48 -1.38
C VAL A 327 13.69 -13.27 -0.32
N ALA A 328 13.72 -12.15 0.40
CA ALA A 328 12.66 -11.80 1.34
C ALA A 328 11.60 -10.92 0.70
N LEU A 329 10.33 -11.22 0.98
CA LEU A 329 9.17 -10.47 0.53
C LEU A 329 8.16 -10.26 1.68
N GLY A 330 7.44 -9.14 1.64
CA GLY A 330 6.50 -8.78 2.69
C GLY A 330 7.20 -8.44 4.02
N LEU A 331 6.59 -8.78 5.15
CA LEU A 331 7.08 -8.38 6.47
C LEU A 331 8.46 -8.96 6.84
N SER A 332 8.92 -10.02 6.18
CA SER A 332 10.27 -10.57 6.36
C SER A 332 11.36 -9.67 5.77
N SER A 333 11.02 -8.90 4.73
CA SER A 333 11.91 -7.97 4.07
C SER A 333 11.97 -6.59 4.73
N GLY A 334 10.88 -6.18 5.37
CA GLY A 334 10.73 -4.89 6.03
C GLY A 334 9.27 -4.53 6.26
N PHE A 335 9.07 -3.44 6.98
CA PHE A 335 7.74 -2.92 7.27
C PHE A 335 7.74 -1.39 7.33
N LEU A 336 6.75 -0.80 6.71
CA LEU A 336 6.37 0.59 6.87
C LEU A 336 4.91 0.64 7.32
N GLU A 337 4.58 1.56 8.21
CA GLU A 337 3.21 1.71 8.69
C GLU A 337 2.22 1.87 7.52
N PRO A 338 0.97 1.32 7.62
CA PRO A 338 0.08 1.20 6.47
C PRO A 338 -0.66 2.49 6.10
N LEU A 339 -0.12 3.67 6.43
CA LEU A 339 -0.78 4.97 6.23
C LEU A 339 -1.24 5.17 4.78
N GLU A 340 -0.41 4.78 3.83
CA GLU A 340 -0.68 4.91 2.40
C GLU A 340 -0.95 3.56 1.71
N SER A 341 -1.22 2.49 2.50
CA SER A 341 -1.61 1.18 1.99
C SER A 341 -0.57 0.51 1.08
N THR A 342 0.71 0.67 1.41
CA THR A 342 1.84 0.27 0.54
C THR A 342 2.36 -1.14 0.78
N SER A 343 1.93 -1.86 1.83
CA SER A 343 2.48 -3.18 2.17
C SER A 343 2.36 -4.19 1.01
N ILE A 344 1.17 -4.32 0.41
CA ILE A 344 0.93 -5.21 -0.75
C ILE A 344 1.68 -4.71 -1.99
N PHE A 345 1.74 -3.40 -2.22
CA PHE A 345 2.50 -2.79 -3.33
C PHE A 345 4.00 -3.13 -3.26
N LEU A 346 4.61 -3.08 -2.07
CA LEU A 346 6.02 -3.46 -1.89
C LEU A 346 6.27 -4.94 -2.20
N VAL A 347 5.32 -5.83 -1.87
CA VAL A 347 5.38 -7.24 -2.29
C VAL A 347 5.31 -7.36 -3.82
N GLN A 348 4.39 -6.65 -4.46
CA GLN A 348 4.24 -6.66 -5.93
C GLN A 348 5.49 -6.13 -6.63
N SER A 349 6.08 -5.04 -6.13
CA SER A 349 7.32 -4.48 -6.67
C SER A 349 8.48 -5.47 -6.55
N GLY A 350 8.64 -6.12 -5.39
CA GLY A 350 9.66 -7.15 -5.19
C GLY A 350 9.46 -8.36 -6.09
N LEU A 351 8.21 -8.83 -6.28
CA LEU A 351 7.88 -9.92 -7.18
C LEU A 351 8.14 -9.57 -8.64
N GLY A 352 7.75 -8.39 -9.09
CA GLY A 352 8.00 -7.94 -10.46
C GLY A 352 9.49 -7.96 -10.78
N ARG A 353 10.32 -7.33 -9.95
CA ARG A 353 11.78 -7.32 -10.08
C ARG A 353 12.40 -8.72 -10.00
N LEU A 354 11.89 -9.58 -9.12
CA LEU A 354 12.34 -10.96 -9.00
C LEU A 354 12.05 -11.74 -10.28
N ILE A 355 10.82 -11.66 -10.79
CA ILE A 355 10.43 -12.33 -12.02
C ILE A 355 11.29 -11.83 -13.19
N GLU A 356 11.48 -10.52 -13.35
CA GLU A 356 12.35 -9.93 -14.37
C GLU A 356 13.78 -10.50 -14.29
N ALA A 357 14.35 -10.65 -13.09
CA ALA A 357 15.69 -11.21 -12.89
C ALA A 357 15.75 -12.72 -13.22
N LEU A 358 14.66 -13.45 -13.08
CA LEU A 358 14.60 -14.90 -13.35
C LEU A 358 14.21 -15.25 -14.80
N LEU A 359 13.54 -14.34 -15.53
CA LEU A 359 13.07 -14.56 -16.90
C LEU A 359 14.16 -14.97 -17.90
N PRO A 360 15.43 -14.51 -17.81
CA PRO A 360 16.47 -14.99 -18.75
C PRO A 360 16.78 -16.48 -18.69
N GLY A 361 16.29 -17.21 -17.65
CA GLY A 361 16.51 -18.65 -17.51
C GLY A 361 17.91 -19.03 -17.03
N THR A 362 18.75 -18.06 -16.73
CA THR A 362 20.07 -18.23 -16.10
C THR A 362 20.05 -17.71 -14.66
N ALA A 363 20.90 -18.24 -13.79
CA ALA A 363 21.02 -17.70 -12.45
C ALA A 363 21.51 -16.24 -12.54
N PRO A 364 20.85 -15.29 -11.84
CA PRO A 364 21.28 -13.91 -11.81
C PRO A 364 22.71 -13.77 -11.27
N ASP A 365 23.50 -12.97 -11.95
CA ASP A 365 24.86 -12.65 -11.52
C ASP A 365 24.89 -11.65 -10.36
N ALA A 366 26.08 -11.35 -9.83
CA ALA A 366 26.25 -10.40 -8.73
C ALA A 366 25.74 -9.00 -9.06
N ARG A 367 25.77 -8.57 -10.34
CA ARG A 367 25.27 -7.27 -10.78
C ARG A 367 23.74 -7.22 -10.78
N ALA A 368 23.09 -8.30 -11.24
CA ALA A 368 21.65 -8.43 -11.20
C ALA A 368 21.11 -8.43 -9.74
N LEU A 369 21.81 -9.17 -8.84
CA LEU A 369 21.47 -9.17 -7.41
C LEU A 369 21.66 -7.78 -6.79
N ALA A 370 22.74 -7.09 -7.09
CA ALA A 370 22.97 -5.73 -6.62
C ALA A 370 21.89 -4.75 -7.13
N GLY A 371 21.50 -4.89 -8.40
CA GLY A 371 20.41 -4.12 -9.01
C GLY A 371 19.06 -4.34 -8.33
N TYR A 372 18.70 -5.60 -8.05
CA TYR A 372 17.50 -5.96 -7.30
C TYR A 372 17.50 -5.30 -5.92
N ASN A 373 18.58 -5.49 -5.15
CA ASN A 373 18.70 -4.94 -3.81
C ASN A 373 18.61 -3.42 -3.79
N ALA A 374 19.37 -2.74 -4.65
CA ALA A 374 19.34 -1.29 -4.75
C ALA A 374 17.95 -0.75 -5.15
N GLY A 375 17.25 -1.43 -6.06
CA GLY A 375 15.90 -1.07 -6.46
C GLY A 375 14.89 -1.19 -5.31
N MET A 376 14.98 -2.27 -4.52
CA MET A 376 14.11 -2.47 -3.36
C MET A 376 14.40 -1.46 -2.23
N VAL A 377 15.68 -1.17 -1.95
CA VAL A 377 16.07 -0.14 -0.97
C VAL A 377 15.44 1.20 -1.37
N ARG A 378 15.65 1.65 -2.62
CA ARG A 378 15.06 2.90 -3.10
C ARG A 378 13.54 2.90 -2.99
N GLN A 379 12.88 1.78 -3.32
CA GLN A 379 11.42 1.68 -3.21
C GLN A 379 10.92 1.91 -1.76
N PHE A 380 11.56 1.28 -0.78
CA PHE A 380 11.25 1.49 0.64
C PHE A 380 11.53 2.94 1.07
N GLU A 381 12.65 3.53 0.66
CA GLU A 381 13.00 4.91 0.98
C GLU A 381 12.02 5.92 0.37
N ARG A 382 11.53 5.70 -0.87
CA ARG A 382 10.53 6.57 -1.50
C ARG A 382 9.19 6.51 -0.77
N VAL A 383 8.75 5.32 -0.37
CA VAL A 383 7.54 5.15 0.44
C VAL A 383 7.72 5.78 1.83
N ARG A 384 8.88 5.58 2.49
CA ARG A 384 9.24 6.24 3.75
C ARG A 384 9.11 7.75 3.65
N ASP A 385 9.71 8.35 2.64
CA ASP A 385 9.71 9.81 2.43
C ASP A 385 8.28 10.34 2.26
N PHE A 386 7.44 9.61 1.52
CA PHE A 386 6.04 9.99 1.34
C PHE A 386 5.24 9.92 2.65
N ILE A 387 5.47 8.89 3.47
CA ILE A 387 4.84 8.78 4.80
C ILE A 387 5.32 9.92 5.72
N ILE A 388 6.63 10.20 5.76
CA ILE A 388 7.20 11.29 6.58
C ILE A 388 6.59 12.64 6.19
N LEU A 389 6.28 12.88 4.92
CA LEU A 389 5.67 14.13 4.45
C LEU A 389 4.40 14.47 5.24
N HIS A 390 3.52 13.49 5.48
CA HIS A 390 2.28 13.67 6.24
C HIS A 390 2.54 14.15 7.66
N TYR A 391 3.50 13.51 8.33
CA TYR A 391 3.88 13.89 9.69
C TYR A 391 4.59 15.26 9.74
N ARG A 392 5.49 15.52 8.80
CA ARG A 392 6.31 16.73 8.79
C ARG A 392 5.51 18.00 8.53
N LEU A 393 4.48 17.92 7.70
CA LEU A 393 3.66 19.08 7.32
C LEU A 393 2.56 19.42 8.34
N THR A 394 2.43 18.66 9.42
CA THR A 394 1.43 18.95 10.46
C THR A 394 1.59 20.32 11.11
N ALA A 395 0.50 21.03 11.30
CA ALA A 395 0.43 22.23 12.13
C ALA A 395 0.05 21.92 13.58
N ARG A 396 -0.25 20.66 13.91
CA ARG A 396 -0.60 20.23 15.27
C ARG A 396 0.57 20.38 16.24
N ARG A 397 0.24 20.84 17.46
CA ARG A 397 1.18 21.01 18.58
C ARG A 397 0.59 20.51 19.89
N ASP A 398 -0.57 19.86 19.82
CA ASP A 398 -1.42 19.46 20.93
C ASP A 398 -0.93 18.20 21.66
N SER A 399 0.01 17.44 21.10
CA SER A 399 0.67 16.32 21.76
C SER A 399 2.19 16.32 21.57
N ALA A 400 2.88 15.47 22.34
CA ALA A 400 4.34 15.31 22.24
C ALA A 400 4.74 14.75 20.85
N LEU A 401 4.02 13.74 20.35
CA LEU A 401 4.27 13.17 19.02
C LEU A 401 4.21 14.25 17.94
N TRP A 402 3.13 15.03 17.86
CA TRP A 402 2.96 16.01 16.78
C TRP A 402 3.96 17.15 16.83
N ARG A 403 4.41 17.55 18.04
CA ARG A 403 5.50 18.53 18.16
C ARG A 403 6.83 17.97 17.66
N GLU A 404 7.14 16.73 18.00
CA GLU A 404 8.35 16.04 17.52
C GLU A 404 8.33 15.88 16.00
N MET A 405 7.24 15.37 15.45
CA MET A 405 7.10 15.14 14.00
C MET A 405 7.22 16.42 13.17
N ALA A 406 6.65 17.52 13.65
CA ALA A 406 6.78 18.82 12.99
C ALA A 406 8.20 19.38 13.01
N ALA A 407 9.04 18.98 13.95
CA ALA A 407 10.41 19.48 14.12
C ALA A 407 11.51 18.50 13.65
N MET A 408 11.13 17.28 13.20
CA MET A 408 12.09 16.23 12.84
C MET A 408 13.06 16.66 11.72
N ALA A 409 14.29 16.18 11.80
CA ALA A 409 15.24 16.24 10.70
C ALA A 409 14.78 15.31 9.56
N LEU A 410 14.82 15.79 8.33
CA LEU A 410 14.32 15.07 7.17
C LEU A 410 15.43 14.26 6.49
N PRO A 411 15.08 13.12 5.84
CA PRO A 411 15.97 12.54 4.83
C PRO A 411 16.29 13.57 3.73
N ASP A 412 17.52 13.57 3.22
CA ASP A 412 17.97 14.53 2.20
C ASP A 412 17.08 14.55 0.96
N THR A 413 16.62 13.38 0.53
CA THR A 413 15.73 13.23 -0.63
C THR A 413 14.39 13.93 -0.42
N LEU A 414 13.80 13.82 0.77
CA LEU A 414 12.56 14.51 1.12
C LEU A 414 12.79 16.00 1.36
N ALA A 415 13.87 16.37 2.03
CA ALA A 415 14.23 17.78 2.26
C ALA A 415 14.35 18.54 0.93
N PHE A 416 15.01 17.93 -0.08
CA PHE A 416 15.10 18.49 -1.43
C PHE A 416 13.71 18.68 -2.07
N LYS A 417 12.83 17.67 -2.01
CA LYS A 417 11.48 17.75 -2.59
C LYS A 417 10.64 18.87 -1.95
N ILE A 418 10.65 18.96 -0.63
CA ILE A 418 9.93 20.00 0.12
C ILE A 418 10.49 21.38 -0.24
N HIS A 419 11.81 21.50 -0.33
CA HIS A 419 12.46 22.76 -0.72
C HIS A 419 12.08 23.17 -2.15
N ALA A 420 12.19 22.26 -3.13
CA ALA A 420 11.83 22.54 -4.53
C ALA A 420 10.36 22.96 -4.66
N TRP A 421 9.45 22.25 -4.01
CA TRP A 421 8.04 22.61 -3.97
C TRP A 421 7.82 24.01 -3.39
N ARG A 422 8.41 24.28 -2.21
CA ARG A 422 8.26 25.56 -1.50
C ARG A 422 8.76 26.74 -2.33
N GLN A 423 9.89 26.59 -3.04
CA GLN A 423 10.47 27.67 -3.81
C GLN A 423 9.74 27.92 -5.14
N THR A 424 9.34 26.89 -5.84
CA THR A 424 8.92 27.00 -7.24
C THR A 424 7.63 26.26 -7.59
N GLY A 425 7.04 25.51 -6.68
CA GLY A 425 5.92 24.62 -6.97
C GLY A 425 6.32 23.36 -7.77
N ALA A 426 7.62 23.06 -7.86
CA ALA A 426 8.11 21.89 -8.59
C ALA A 426 7.86 20.59 -7.80
N LEU A 427 7.13 19.66 -8.41
CA LEU A 427 6.88 18.32 -7.89
C LEU A 427 7.93 17.35 -8.45
N HIS A 428 9.10 17.35 -7.83
CA HIS A 428 10.22 16.51 -8.29
C HIS A 428 9.92 15.03 -8.12
N GLN A 429 10.22 14.22 -9.15
CA GLN A 429 10.08 12.77 -9.15
C GLN A 429 11.44 12.10 -9.27
N TYR A 430 11.73 11.16 -8.37
CA TYR A 430 12.90 10.29 -8.47
C TYR A 430 12.55 8.99 -9.21
N GLY A 431 13.54 8.20 -9.57
CA GLY A 431 13.32 6.83 -9.99
C GLY A 431 12.77 5.95 -8.86
N ASP A 432 12.04 4.90 -9.20
CA ASP A 432 11.42 3.94 -8.26
C ASP A 432 10.35 4.55 -7.32
N GLU A 433 9.72 5.66 -7.72
CA GLU A 433 8.60 6.26 -6.98
C GLU A 433 7.35 5.38 -7.08
N GLY A 434 6.70 5.14 -5.92
CA GLY A 434 5.38 4.52 -5.87
C GLY A 434 4.24 5.54 -6.05
N PHE A 435 4.51 6.80 -5.75
CA PHE A 435 3.55 7.90 -5.77
C PHE A 435 3.95 8.91 -6.84
N ASP A 436 3.03 9.23 -7.74
CA ASP A 436 3.22 10.21 -8.80
C ASP A 436 3.15 11.66 -8.27
N ALA A 437 3.44 12.62 -9.15
CA ALA A 437 3.40 14.04 -8.80
C ALA A 437 2.02 14.51 -8.30
N THR A 438 0.95 13.89 -8.79
CA THR A 438 -0.43 14.18 -8.35
C THR A 438 -0.66 13.80 -6.90
N SER A 439 -0.11 12.67 -6.46
CA SER A 439 -0.14 12.21 -5.06
C SER A 439 0.59 13.20 -4.15
N TRP A 440 1.78 13.64 -4.53
CA TRP A 440 2.53 14.66 -3.78
C TRP A 440 1.75 15.97 -3.68
N LEU A 441 1.14 16.44 -4.79
CA LEU A 441 0.28 17.62 -4.79
C LEU A 441 -0.89 17.49 -3.82
N ALA A 442 -1.57 16.33 -3.81
CA ALA A 442 -2.71 16.09 -2.94
C ALA A 442 -2.35 16.26 -1.46
N ILE A 443 -1.18 15.75 -1.03
CA ILE A 443 -0.71 15.91 0.35
C ILE A 443 -0.30 17.35 0.64
N HIS A 444 0.47 17.99 -0.23
CA HIS A 444 0.84 19.40 -0.04
C HIS A 444 -0.40 20.29 0.07
N ALA A 445 -1.36 20.14 -0.82
CA ALA A 445 -2.60 20.89 -0.80
C ALA A 445 -3.46 20.62 0.45
N GLY A 446 -3.65 19.34 0.79
CA GLY A 446 -4.42 18.91 1.96
C GLY A 446 -3.81 19.37 3.27
N MET A 447 -2.48 19.45 3.34
CA MET A 447 -1.74 19.94 4.51
C MET A 447 -1.54 21.48 4.48
N GLY A 448 -2.12 22.19 3.51
CA GLY A 448 -2.02 23.65 3.38
C GLY A 448 -0.60 24.16 3.12
N HIS A 449 0.27 23.30 2.61
CA HIS A 449 1.66 23.62 2.30
C HIS A 449 1.79 24.03 0.84
N TRP A 450 1.84 25.34 0.61
CA TRP A 450 1.88 25.96 -0.69
C TRP A 450 3.25 26.58 -1.02
N PRO A 451 3.60 26.74 -2.32
CA PRO A 451 4.80 27.49 -2.72
C PRO A 451 4.79 28.93 -2.24
N GLU A 452 5.96 29.45 -1.94
CA GLU A 452 6.15 30.86 -1.56
C GLU A 452 5.98 31.80 -2.74
N HIS A 453 6.29 31.31 -3.96
CA HIS A 453 6.22 32.08 -5.19
C HIS A 453 5.31 31.42 -6.21
N ALA A 454 4.43 32.22 -6.81
CA ALA A 454 3.60 31.75 -7.91
C ALA A 454 4.45 31.64 -9.20
N ASP A 455 4.20 30.61 -10.01
CA ASP A 455 4.79 30.47 -11.34
C ASP A 455 4.39 31.69 -12.20
N PRO A 456 5.35 32.48 -12.70
CA PRO A 456 5.05 33.64 -13.56
C PRO A 456 4.24 33.29 -14.82
N ALA A 457 4.40 32.08 -15.35
CA ALA A 457 3.66 31.58 -16.52
C ALA A 457 2.15 31.56 -16.32
N LEU A 458 1.67 31.47 -15.07
CA LEU A 458 0.23 31.51 -14.77
C LEU A 458 -0.45 32.81 -15.27
N ARG A 459 0.31 33.89 -15.46
CA ARG A 459 -0.20 35.16 -15.95
C ARG A 459 -0.49 35.18 -17.45
N GLU A 460 0.00 34.20 -18.19
CA GLU A 460 -0.30 34.04 -19.62
C GLU A 460 -1.78 33.68 -19.88
N VAL A 461 -2.48 33.15 -18.86
CA VAL A 461 -3.92 32.92 -18.93
C VAL A 461 -4.66 34.05 -18.24
N ALA A 462 -5.60 34.68 -18.93
CA ALA A 462 -6.46 35.72 -18.37
C ALA A 462 -7.23 35.18 -17.15
N PRO A 463 -7.34 35.94 -16.04
CA PRO A 463 -8.04 35.47 -14.81
C PRO A 463 -9.45 34.97 -15.07
N GLU A 464 -10.20 35.65 -15.94
CA GLU A 464 -11.59 35.32 -16.28
C GLU A 464 -11.67 34.00 -17.01
N ALA A 465 -10.74 33.70 -17.93
CA ALA A 465 -10.67 32.43 -18.66
C ALA A 465 -10.29 31.28 -17.72
N ALA A 466 -9.31 31.48 -16.82
CA ALA A 466 -8.93 30.48 -15.82
C ALA A 466 -10.09 30.19 -14.86
N LEU A 467 -10.78 31.24 -14.37
CA LEU A 467 -11.93 31.11 -13.48
C LEU A 467 -13.10 30.34 -14.14
N LEU A 468 -13.39 30.68 -15.40
CA LEU A 468 -14.39 29.98 -16.18
C LEU A 468 -14.06 28.48 -16.32
N GLY A 469 -12.82 28.16 -16.69
CA GLY A 469 -12.36 26.77 -16.83
C GLY A 469 -12.47 25.98 -15.53
N LEU A 470 -12.04 26.55 -14.40
CA LEU A 470 -12.13 25.92 -13.08
C LEU A 470 -13.58 25.69 -12.64
N ARG A 471 -14.48 26.67 -12.87
CA ARG A 471 -15.91 26.52 -12.56
C ARG A 471 -16.58 25.49 -13.44
N GLN A 472 -16.25 25.44 -14.73
CA GLN A 472 -16.77 24.45 -15.66
C GLN A 472 -16.35 23.05 -15.26
N ARG A 473 -15.04 22.81 -15.00
CA ARG A 473 -14.53 21.51 -14.53
C ARG A 473 -15.25 21.05 -13.26
N ARG A 474 -15.41 21.92 -12.28
CA ARG A 474 -16.16 21.61 -11.04
C ARG A 474 -17.60 21.23 -11.32
N ALA A 475 -18.30 21.95 -12.20
CA ALA A 475 -19.66 21.66 -12.59
C ALA A 475 -19.77 20.31 -13.32
N ASP A 476 -18.87 20.02 -14.25
CA ASP A 476 -18.80 18.77 -15.01
C ASP A 476 -18.57 17.57 -14.07
N ILE A 477 -17.62 17.71 -13.11
CA ILE A 477 -17.37 16.70 -12.09
C ILE A 477 -18.61 16.46 -11.22
N ALA A 478 -19.26 17.53 -10.76
CA ALA A 478 -20.46 17.42 -9.93
C ALA A 478 -21.59 16.71 -10.68
N ALA A 479 -21.82 17.06 -11.95
CA ALA A 479 -22.83 16.43 -12.80
C ALA A 479 -22.52 14.93 -13.05
N ALA A 480 -21.26 14.61 -13.36
CA ALA A 480 -20.81 13.23 -13.55
C ALA A 480 -21.02 12.38 -12.28
N VAL A 481 -20.62 12.89 -11.11
CA VAL A 481 -20.76 12.17 -9.84
C VAL A 481 -22.25 12.01 -9.44
N ALA A 482 -23.09 13.00 -9.68
CA ALA A 482 -24.52 12.91 -9.40
C ALA A 482 -25.21 11.79 -10.19
N ALA A 483 -24.73 11.49 -11.40
CA ALA A 483 -25.24 10.41 -12.25
C ALA A 483 -24.75 9.01 -11.82
N MET A 484 -23.72 8.90 -10.95
CA MET A 484 -23.17 7.61 -10.52
C MET A 484 -24.01 6.97 -9.42
N PRO A 485 -24.07 5.63 -9.35
CA PRO A 485 -24.72 4.91 -8.24
C PRO A 485 -23.99 5.11 -6.92
N ALA A 486 -24.68 4.87 -5.81
CA ALA A 486 -24.02 4.71 -4.53
C ALA A 486 -23.05 3.52 -4.58
N HIS A 487 -21.94 3.57 -3.83
CA HIS A 487 -20.94 2.52 -3.83
C HIS A 487 -21.50 1.14 -3.43
N ASP A 488 -22.38 1.09 -2.43
CA ASP A 488 -23.07 -0.15 -2.02
C ASP A 488 -23.94 -0.74 -3.16
N ASP A 489 -24.64 0.09 -3.91
CA ASP A 489 -25.50 -0.35 -5.02
C ASP A 489 -24.66 -0.89 -6.18
N TYR A 490 -23.58 -0.18 -6.52
CA TYR A 490 -22.63 -0.62 -7.54
C TYR A 490 -22.00 -1.96 -7.17
N LEU A 491 -21.51 -2.08 -5.94
CA LEU A 491 -20.89 -3.32 -5.46
C LEU A 491 -21.88 -4.50 -5.49
N ARG A 492 -23.12 -4.30 -5.01
CA ARG A 492 -24.16 -5.33 -5.08
C ARG A 492 -24.44 -5.79 -6.51
N ALA A 493 -24.50 -4.86 -7.46
CA ALA A 493 -24.69 -5.20 -8.87
C ALA A 493 -23.52 -6.02 -9.44
N VAL A 494 -22.27 -5.70 -9.05
CA VAL A 494 -21.09 -6.48 -9.45
C VAL A 494 -21.11 -7.88 -8.83
N LEU A 495 -21.39 -7.98 -7.54
CA LEU A 495 -21.44 -9.27 -6.83
C LEU A 495 -22.57 -10.19 -7.31
N ALA A 496 -23.64 -9.64 -7.86
CA ALA A 496 -24.76 -10.41 -8.44
C ALA A 496 -24.44 -11.00 -9.84
N ARG A 497 -23.35 -10.59 -10.49
CA ARG A 497 -22.96 -11.16 -11.78
C ARG A 497 -22.59 -12.64 -11.63
N PRO A 498 -23.01 -13.52 -12.54
CA PRO A 498 -22.58 -14.92 -12.50
C PRO A 498 -21.06 -15.01 -12.62
N ALA A 499 -20.45 -16.01 -11.97
CA ALA A 499 -19.03 -16.32 -12.19
C ALA A 499 -18.82 -16.60 -13.70
N ARG A 500 -17.76 -16.06 -14.27
CA ARG A 500 -17.37 -16.45 -15.64
C ARG A 500 -17.00 -17.95 -15.62
N ALA A 501 -17.65 -18.72 -16.51
CA ALA A 501 -17.41 -20.13 -16.67
C ALA A 501 -15.98 -20.43 -17.14
#